data_04ca0ba69123cd2184878e9b38188af0
#
_entry.id   04ca0ba69123cd2184878e9b38188af0
#
_cell.length_a   1.000
_cell.length_b   1.000
_cell.length_c   1.000
_cell.angle_alpha   90.00
_cell.angle_beta   90.00
_cell.angle_gamma   90.00
#
_symmetry.space_group_name_H-M   'P 1'
#
loop_
_entity.id
_entity.type
_entity.pdbx_description
1 polymer ?
#
loop_
_entity_poly.entity_id
_entity_poly.type
_entity_poly.pdbx_seq_one_letter_code
_entity_poly.pdbx_strand_id
1 'polypeptide(L)'
;MGDFDLRQAAGALGGSRILGDAVSHYQRHLAGRTAIAFCCSIAHAQAVAEAFSEHGIKAASIDGTQDAETRRQLLNALGAGELKVLTSCNLIGEGVDVPSVGGCILLRPTQSEALHLQMIGRCLRPQPGKEAVILDHVGNLERLGHHLEERHWTLQGSQRRERQTAAAIKVCPQCFCTTTRRVSECPECGHLFRPQRQKPAVVAGSLQEISQEQLKVRRKHEQGEAHSMEQLIALGQRRGMKNPRGWARHVLAARQTRGHWSRVA
;
A
#
# COMPACT_ATOMS: atom_id res chain seq x y z
N MET A 1 14.37 7.50 -1.90
CA MET A 1 12.92 7.81 -1.93
C MET A 1 12.54 8.11 -0.49
N GLY A 2 12.05 9.30 -0.17
CA GLY A 2 11.65 9.68 1.19
C GLY A 2 10.32 9.04 1.58
N ASP A 3 10.05 8.97 2.90
CA ASP A 3 8.74 8.57 3.43
C ASP A 3 7.71 9.70 3.18
N PHE A 4 6.45 9.48 3.50
CA PHE A 4 5.39 10.49 3.36
C PHE A 4 5.67 11.75 4.19
N ASP A 5 5.25 12.92 3.70
CA ASP A 5 5.18 14.13 4.51
C ASP A 5 4.10 13.95 5.59
N LEU A 6 4.56 13.67 6.81
CA LEU A 6 3.68 13.38 7.94
C LEU A 6 2.82 14.58 8.36
N ARG A 7 3.24 15.83 8.04
CA ARG A 7 2.43 17.03 8.33
C ARG A 7 1.23 17.12 7.41
N GLN A 8 1.44 16.87 6.11
CA GLN A 8 0.34 16.80 5.14
C GLN A 8 -0.59 15.61 5.43
N ALA A 9 -0.01 14.46 5.77
CA ALA A 9 -0.78 13.28 6.14
C ALA A 9 -1.61 13.52 7.41
N ALA A 10 -1.06 14.17 8.46
CA ALA A 10 -1.79 14.51 9.67
C ALA A 10 -2.97 15.44 9.40
N GLY A 11 -2.80 16.43 8.51
CA GLY A 11 -3.89 17.34 8.10
C GLY A 11 -5.02 16.60 7.37
N ALA A 12 -4.69 15.66 6.50
CA ALA A 12 -5.69 14.86 5.77
C ALA A 12 -6.39 13.83 6.66
N LEU A 13 -5.69 13.24 7.63
CA LEU A 13 -6.18 12.19 8.52
C LEU A 13 -6.85 12.73 9.80
N GLY A 14 -6.59 13.98 10.15
CA GLY A 14 -7.21 14.65 11.32
C GLY A 14 -8.66 15.07 11.11
N GLY A 15 -9.25 14.79 9.95
CA GLY A 15 -10.66 15.05 9.70
C GLY A 15 -11.58 14.18 10.57
N SER A 16 -12.68 14.76 11.06
CA SER A 16 -13.67 14.10 11.93
C SER A 16 -14.17 12.74 11.41
N ARG A 17 -14.21 12.56 10.09
CA ARG A 17 -14.65 11.31 9.45
C ARG A 17 -13.69 10.14 9.72
N ILE A 18 -12.38 10.35 9.56
CA ILE A 18 -11.39 9.27 9.75
C ILE A 18 -11.26 8.92 11.23
N LEU A 19 -11.36 9.90 12.12
CA LEU A 19 -11.38 9.68 13.56
C LEU A 19 -12.60 8.84 13.95
N GLY A 20 -13.80 9.20 13.46
CA GLY A 20 -15.03 8.43 13.68
C GLY A 20 -14.96 7.01 13.11
N ASP A 21 -14.36 6.84 11.93
CA ASP A 21 -14.15 5.52 11.31
C ASP A 21 -13.21 4.66 12.16
N ALA A 22 -12.13 5.22 12.74
CA ALA A 22 -11.22 4.48 13.60
C ALA A 22 -11.91 3.96 14.87
N VAL A 23 -12.74 4.78 15.50
CA VAL A 23 -13.53 4.39 16.69
C VAL A 23 -14.57 3.33 16.32
N SER A 24 -15.33 3.51 15.25
CA SER A 24 -16.37 2.57 14.83
C SER A 24 -15.79 1.21 14.44
N HIS A 25 -14.64 1.19 13.77
CA HIS A 25 -13.96 -0.07 13.42
C HIS A 25 -13.37 -0.76 14.64
N TYR A 26 -12.82 0.00 15.60
CA TYR A 26 -12.40 -0.58 16.88
C TYR A 26 -13.58 -1.25 17.61
N GLN A 27 -14.71 -0.57 17.72
CA GLN A 27 -15.91 -1.12 18.36
C GLN A 27 -16.39 -2.40 17.68
N ARG A 28 -16.30 -2.47 16.36
CA ARG A 28 -16.74 -3.62 15.58
C ARG A 28 -15.78 -4.81 15.65
N HIS A 29 -14.47 -4.57 15.59
CA HIS A 29 -13.48 -5.62 15.38
C HIS A 29 -12.56 -5.87 16.58
N LEU A 30 -12.45 -4.91 17.51
CA LEU A 30 -11.52 -4.94 18.64
C LEU A 30 -12.21 -4.72 19.98
N ALA A 31 -13.55 -4.70 20.05
CA ALA A 31 -14.30 -4.36 21.25
C ALA A 31 -13.76 -5.07 22.50
N GLY A 32 -13.36 -4.28 23.50
CA GLY A 32 -12.81 -4.77 24.77
C GLY A 32 -11.34 -5.19 24.73
N ARG A 33 -10.72 -5.36 23.56
CA ARG A 33 -9.29 -5.70 23.43
C ARG A 33 -8.43 -4.45 23.56
N THR A 34 -7.20 -4.62 24.04
CA THR A 34 -6.20 -3.54 24.06
C THR A 34 -5.59 -3.35 22.69
N ALA A 35 -5.41 -2.09 22.28
CA ALA A 35 -4.89 -1.72 20.97
C ALA A 35 -3.89 -0.56 21.04
N ILE A 36 -2.97 -0.55 20.09
CA ILE A 36 -2.07 0.59 19.84
C ILE A 36 -2.45 1.24 18.52
N ALA A 37 -2.66 2.58 18.55
CA ALA A 37 -2.90 3.38 17.36
C ALA A 37 -1.65 4.18 16.98
N PHE A 38 -1.14 3.96 15.77
CA PHE A 38 0.05 4.64 15.25
C PHE A 38 -0.37 5.88 14.46
N CYS A 39 0.02 7.06 14.94
CA CYS A 39 -0.39 8.36 14.43
C CYS A 39 0.75 9.12 13.75
N CYS A 40 0.41 10.14 12.92
CA CYS A 40 1.37 10.93 12.15
C CYS A 40 2.09 11.99 12.98
N SER A 41 1.44 12.54 14.01
CA SER A 41 1.95 13.60 14.86
C SER A 41 1.44 13.46 16.30
N ILE A 42 2.05 14.17 17.23
CA ILE A 42 1.61 14.19 18.64
C ILE A 42 0.18 14.74 18.73
N ALA A 43 -0.11 15.86 18.06
CA ALA A 43 -1.45 16.43 18.02
C ALA A 43 -2.49 15.46 17.43
N HIS A 44 -2.13 14.72 16.38
CA HIS A 44 -3.00 13.69 15.82
C HIS A 44 -3.22 12.54 16.82
N ALA A 45 -2.20 12.10 17.54
CA ALA A 45 -2.33 11.07 18.57
C ALA A 45 -3.25 11.51 19.71
N GLN A 46 -3.13 12.74 20.15
CA GLN A 46 -4.00 13.35 21.17
C GLN A 46 -5.46 13.40 20.71
N ALA A 47 -5.71 13.93 19.50
CA ALA A 47 -7.06 14.01 18.94
C ALA A 47 -7.71 12.62 18.77
N VAL A 48 -6.92 11.60 18.37
CA VAL A 48 -7.41 10.22 18.29
C VAL A 48 -7.78 9.70 19.69
N ALA A 49 -6.93 9.92 20.72
CA ALA A 49 -7.22 9.49 22.09
C ALA A 49 -8.47 10.16 22.65
N GLU A 50 -8.66 11.46 22.38
CA GLU A 50 -9.87 12.22 22.74
C GLU A 50 -11.11 11.63 22.08
N ALA A 51 -11.06 11.37 20.76
CA ALA A 51 -12.19 10.77 20.04
C ALA A 51 -12.60 9.40 20.59
N PHE A 52 -11.64 8.54 20.97
CA PHE A 52 -11.94 7.29 21.67
C PHE A 52 -12.60 7.52 23.03
N SER A 53 -12.09 8.49 23.81
CA SER A 53 -12.58 8.80 25.14
C SER A 53 -14.00 9.37 25.11
N GLU A 54 -14.34 10.22 24.14
CA GLU A 54 -15.69 10.74 23.90
C GLU A 54 -16.72 9.63 23.64
N HIS A 55 -16.25 8.50 23.08
CA HIS A 55 -17.09 7.33 22.86
C HIS A 55 -17.03 6.29 24.01
N GLY A 56 -16.55 6.70 25.19
CA GLY A 56 -16.50 5.85 26.38
C GLY A 56 -15.42 4.78 26.36
N ILE A 57 -14.46 4.86 25.44
CA ILE A 57 -13.32 3.91 25.35
C ILE A 57 -12.13 4.57 26.04
N LYS A 58 -11.64 3.96 27.13
CA LYS A 58 -10.47 4.48 27.85
C LYS A 58 -9.25 4.52 26.93
N ALA A 59 -8.83 5.71 26.57
CA ALA A 59 -7.70 5.95 25.67
C ALA A 59 -6.78 7.04 26.22
N ALA A 60 -5.50 6.95 25.87
CA ALA A 60 -4.50 7.95 26.21
C ALA A 60 -3.47 8.06 25.07
N SER A 61 -2.82 9.22 24.99
CA SER A 61 -1.68 9.45 24.07
C SER A 61 -0.36 9.30 24.80
N ILE A 62 0.60 8.65 24.15
CA ILE A 62 1.98 8.53 24.63
C ILE A 62 2.93 9.16 23.60
N ASP A 63 3.82 10.04 24.07
CA ASP A 63 4.80 10.71 23.24
C ASP A 63 6.11 10.99 23.98
N GLY A 64 7.11 11.50 23.27
CA GLY A 64 8.45 11.75 23.80
C GLY A 64 8.56 12.95 24.73
N THR A 65 7.53 13.78 24.86
CA THR A 65 7.54 14.96 25.75
C THR A 65 7.18 14.60 27.20
N GLN A 66 6.55 13.44 27.40
CA GLN A 66 6.18 12.92 28.71
C GLN A 66 7.41 12.36 29.43
N ASP A 67 7.41 12.44 30.77
CA ASP A 67 8.44 11.82 31.61
C ASP A 67 8.38 10.29 31.55
N ALA A 68 9.48 9.63 31.99
CA ALA A 68 9.59 8.19 31.91
C ALA A 68 8.58 7.44 32.82
N GLU A 69 8.23 8.05 33.94
CA GLU A 69 7.28 7.46 34.90
C GLU A 69 5.87 7.46 34.32
N THR A 70 5.41 8.58 33.79
CA THR A 70 4.11 8.69 33.10
C THR A 70 4.00 7.68 31.96
N ARG A 71 5.04 7.57 31.12
CA ARG A 71 5.07 6.58 30.03
C ARG A 71 4.97 5.14 30.54
N ARG A 72 5.68 4.82 31.63
CA ARG A 72 5.63 3.50 32.25
C ARG A 72 4.24 3.18 32.78
N GLN A 73 3.58 4.15 33.43
CA GLN A 73 2.22 3.99 33.96
C GLN A 73 1.21 3.73 32.84
N LEU A 74 1.28 4.45 31.72
CA LEU A 74 0.42 4.26 30.54
C LEU A 74 0.61 2.85 29.93
N LEU A 75 1.84 2.39 29.81
CA LEU A 75 2.13 1.06 29.29
C LEU A 75 1.65 -0.05 30.24
N ASN A 76 1.81 0.12 31.54
CA ASN A 76 1.29 -0.82 32.54
C ASN A 76 -0.26 -0.86 32.52
N ALA A 77 -0.92 0.29 32.45
CA ALA A 77 -2.38 0.37 32.34
C ALA A 77 -2.90 -0.30 31.05
N LEU A 78 -2.19 -0.14 29.93
CA LEU A 78 -2.50 -0.86 28.70
C LEU A 78 -2.32 -2.36 28.87
N GLY A 79 -1.21 -2.78 29.50
CA GLY A 79 -0.89 -4.19 29.78
C GLY A 79 -1.91 -4.86 30.68
N ALA A 80 -2.39 -4.15 31.70
CA ALA A 80 -3.44 -4.59 32.62
C ALA A 80 -4.85 -4.56 31.99
N GLY A 81 -5.01 -3.96 30.81
CA GLY A 81 -6.31 -3.78 30.16
C GLY A 81 -7.20 -2.70 30.80
N GLU A 82 -6.66 -1.90 31.71
CA GLU A 82 -7.31 -0.73 32.27
C GLU A 82 -7.47 0.39 31.23
N LEU A 83 -6.44 0.58 30.40
CA LEU A 83 -6.45 1.38 29.22
C LEU A 83 -6.74 0.49 28.01
N LYS A 84 -7.65 0.88 27.13
CA LYS A 84 -8.05 0.09 25.97
C LYS A 84 -7.29 0.50 24.71
N VAL A 85 -7.07 1.79 24.48
CA VAL A 85 -6.35 2.30 23.32
C VAL A 85 -5.20 3.20 23.76
N LEU A 86 -4.00 2.91 23.32
CA LEU A 86 -2.84 3.77 23.47
C LEU A 86 -2.46 4.33 22.10
N THR A 87 -2.59 5.65 21.94
CA THR A 87 -2.19 6.32 20.69
C THR A 87 -0.75 6.79 20.77
N SER A 88 0.02 6.67 19.69
CA SER A 88 1.43 7.02 19.70
C SER A 88 1.91 7.63 18.41
N CYS A 89 2.82 8.61 18.54
CA CYS A 89 3.60 9.16 17.44
C CYS A 89 5.09 8.85 17.68
N ASN A 90 5.67 7.98 16.85
CA ASN A 90 7.10 7.61 16.80
C ASN A 90 7.70 6.95 18.08
N LEU A 91 6.99 6.86 19.19
CA LEU A 91 7.57 6.39 20.45
C LEU A 91 7.51 4.87 20.61
N ILE A 92 6.47 4.21 20.09
CA ILE A 92 6.29 2.76 20.22
C ILE A 92 7.05 2.03 19.08
N GLY A 93 8.28 2.43 18.83
CA GLY A 93 9.16 1.81 17.83
C GLY A 93 10.12 0.79 18.43
N GLU A 94 10.74 1.12 19.56
CA GLU A 94 11.74 0.27 20.23
C GLU A 94 11.45 0.18 21.73
N GLY A 95 11.76 -0.98 22.34
CA GLY A 95 11.73 -1.15 23.80
C GLY A 95 10.35 -1.31 24.44
N VAL A 96 9.24 -1.14 23.73
CA VAL A 96 7.89 -1.35 24.28
C VAL A 96 7.50 -2.81 24.14
N ASP A 97 7.35 -3.48 25.27
CA ASP A 97 6.93 -4.88 25.36
C ASP A 97 5.62 -5.01 26.13
N VAL A 98 4.50 -5.06 25.41
CA VAL A 98 3.16 -5.30 25.98
C VAL A 98 2.52 -6.47 25.21
N PRO A 99 2.77 -7.73 25.62
CA PRO A 99 2.27 -8.91 24.92
C PRO A 99 0.75 -8.99 24.80
N SER A 100 0.02 -8.42 25.77
CA SER A 100 -1.45 -8.43 25.80
C SER A 100 -2.12 -7.58 24.73
N VAL A 101 -1.38 -6.75 23.99
CA VAL A 101 -1.94 -5.94 22.90
C VAL A 101 -2.40 -6.84 21.76
N GLY A 102 -3.71 -6.88 21.54
CA GLY A 102 -4.35 -7.64 20.47
C GLY A 102 -4.72 -6.82 19.25
N GLY A 103 -4.70 -5.48 19.32
CA GLY A 103 -5.08 -4.58 18.23
C GLY A 103 -3.97 -3.66 17.76
N CYS A 104 -3.89 -3.44 16.43
CA CYS A 104 -3.04 -2.44 15.82
C CYS A 104 -3.90 -1.57 14.90
N ILE A 105 -3.94 -0.26 15.16
CA ILE A 105 -4.68 0.72 14.36
C ILE A 105 -3.67 1.58 13.62
N LEU A 106 -3.58 1.42 12.30
CA LEU A 106 -2.65 2.15 11.47
C LEU A 106 -3.31 3.42 10.93
N LEU A 107 -2.92 4.56 11.51
CA LEU A 107 -3.31 5.92 11.10
C LEU A 107 -2.09 6.71 10.60
N ARG A 108 -0.97 6.03 10.38
CA ARG A 108 0.26 6.60 9.84
C ARG A 108 0.62 5.90 8.53
N PRO A 109 0.53 6.60 7.39
CA PRO A 109 1.03 6.05 6.14
C PRO A 109 2.56 5.98 6.17
N THR A 110 3.13 4.95 5.56
CA THR A 110 4.58 4.81 5.37
C THR A 110 4.91 4.11 4.05
N GLN A 111 6.07 4.41 3.50
CA GLN A 111 6.69 3.66 2.40
C GLN A 111 7.79 2.73 2.91
N SER A 112 8.12 2.81 4.21
CA SER A 112 9.11 1.96 4.84
C SER A 112 8.49 0.64 5.27
N GLU A 113 8.89 -0.45 4.62
CA GLU A 113 8.48 -1.81 4.98
C GLU A 113 8.92 -2.17 6.39
N ALA A 114 10.16 -1.80 6.78
CA ALA A 114 10.68 -2.05 8.12
C ALA A 114 9.82 -1.37 9.19
N LEU A 115 9.45 -0.09 8.98
CA LEU A 115 8.59 0.63 9.92
C LEU A 115 7.19 0.02 9.99
N HIS A 116 6.62 -0.37 8.84
CA HIS A 116 5.32 -1.05 8.82
C HIS A 116 5.34 -2.34 9.64
N LEU A 117 6.33 -3.20 9.39
CA LEU A 117 6.47 -4.46 10.13
C LEU A 117 6.75 -4.25 11.62
N GLN A 118 7.50 -3.19 11.97
CA GLN A 118 7.74 -2.82 13.36
C GLN A 118 6.45 -2.40 14.07
N MET A 119 5.60 -1.61 13.43
CA MET A 119 4.30 -1.20 13.98
C MET A 119 3.39 -2.41 14.23
N ILE A 120 3.15 -3.24 13.21
CA ILE A 120 2.27 -4.41 13.35
C ILE A 120 2.85 -5.49 14.25
N GLY A 121 4.17 -5.62 14.31
CA GLY A 121 4.87 -6.56 15.18
C GLY A 121 4.57 -6.37 16.68
N ARG A 122 4.06 -5.20 17.09
CA ARG A 122 3.66 -4.95 18.48
C ARG A 122 2.42 -5.74 18.88
N CYS A 123 1.47 -5.92 17.99
CA CYS A 123 0.27 -6.72 18.27
C CYS A 123 0.42 -8.21 17.91
N LEU A 124 1.40 -8.56 17.07
CA LEU A 124 1.62 -9.94 16.63
C LEU A 124 2.40 -10.80 17.64
N ARG A 125 2.79 -10.27 18.79
CA ARG A 125 3.49 -11.03 19.82
C ARG A 125 2.64 -12.20 20.31
N PRO A 126 3.18 -13.42 20.37
CA PRO A 126 2.41 -14.58 20.76
C PRO A 126 1.98 -14.51 22.23
N GLN A 127 0.71 -14.82 22.46
CA GLN A 127 0.14 -15.02 23.78
C GLN A 127 -0.96 -16.07 23.65
N PRO A 128 -1.09 -17.02 24.59
CA PRO A 128 -2.13 -18.03 24.54
C PRO A 128 -3.53 -17.41 24.42
N GLY A 129 -4.32 -17.89 23.47
CA GLY A 129 -5.70 -17.43 23.24
C GLY A 129 -5.84 -16.04 22.62
N LYS A 130 -4.74 -15.37 22.26
CA LYS A 130 -4.77 -14.07 21.62
C LYS A 130 -4.85 -14.21 20.09
N GLU A 131 -5.79 -13.52 19.50
CA GLU A 131 -5.86 -13.27 18.08
C GLU A 131 -5.55 -11.79 17.82
N ALA A 132 -4.61 -11.52 16.92
CA ALA A 132 -4.21 -10.16 16.58
C ALA A 132 -5.03 -9.62 15.40
N VAL A 133 -5.55 -8.40 15.55
CA VAL A 133 -6.32 -7.70 14.50
C VAL A 133 -5.60 -6.41 14.12
N ILE A 134 -5.40 -6.20 12.83
CA ILE A 134 -4.78 -5.00 12.26
C ILE A 134 -5.84 -4.21 11.49
N LEU A 135 -6.13 -3.00 11.94
CA LEU A 135 -7.01 -2.04 11.27
C LEU A 135 -6.15 -1.04 10.48
N ASP A 136 -6.09 -1.21 9.18
CA ASP A 136 -5.27 -0.36 8.30
C ASP A 136 -6.13 0.70 7.60
N HIS A 137 -6.17 1.91 8.16
CA HIS A 137 -6.90 3.06 7.63
C HIS A 137 -6.14 3.85 6.56
N VAL A 138 -4.89 3.50 6.31
CA VAL A 138 -3.99 4.26 5.43
C VAL A 138 -3.44 3.47 4.25
N GLY A 139 -3.89 2.21 4.09
CA GLY A 139 -3.52 1.35 2.96
C GLY A 139 -2.04 0.93 2.96
N ASN A 140 -1.41 0.79 4.12
CA ASN A 140 -0.04 0.29 4.22
C ASN A 140 0.08 -1.15 3.73
N LEU A 141 -0.90 -2.01 4.05
CA LEU A 141 -0.96 -3.41 3.59
C LEU A 141 -1.05 -3.50 2.07
N GLU A 142 -1.83 -2.63 1.44
CA GLU A 142 -1.96 -2.61 -0.01
C GLU A 142 -0.65 -2.20 -0.71
N ARG A 143 0.10 -1.25 -0.11
CA ARG A 143 1.36 -0.74 -0.65
C ARG A 143 2.56 -1.64 -0.38
N LEU A 144 2.64 -2.21 0.81
CA LEU A 144 3.83 -2.90 1.32
C LEU A 144 3.67 -4.42 1.39
N GLY A 145 2.46 -4.93 1.13
CA GLY A 145 2.13 -6.35 1.18
C GLY A 145 1.75 -6.86 2.58
N HIS A 146 1.27 -8.08 2.61
CA HIS A 146 0.80 -8.73 3.84
C HIS A 146 1.98 -9.14 4.73
N HIS A 147 1.82 -9.11 6.05
CA HIS A 147 2.87 -9.47 7.01
C HIS A 147 3.34 -10.94 6.93
N LEU A 148 2.51 -11.83 6.40
CA LEU A 148 2.85 -13.25 6.17
C LEU A 148 3.54 -13.50 4.83
N GLU A 149 3.74 -12.49 3.98
CA GLU A 149 4.48 -12.66 2.74
C GLU A 149 5.97 -12.91 3.03
N GLU A 150 6.55 -13.84 2.28
CA GLU A 150 7.97 -14.11 2.34
C GLU A 150 8.79 -12.92 1.84
N ARG A 151 9.79 -12.50 2.60
CA ARG A 151 10.63 -11.35 2.32
C ARG A 151 12.09 -11.71 2.30
N HIS A 152 12.79 -11.30 1.25
CA HIS A 152 14.23 -11.48 1.16
C HIS A 152 14.95 -10.25 1.73
N TRP A 153 15.55 -10.43 2.90
CA TRP A 153 16.36 -9.40 3.54
C TRP A 153 17.82 -9.52 3.11
N THR A 154 18.46 -8.40 2.74
CA THR A 154 19.86 -8.33 2.37
C THR A 154 20.55 -7.15 3.03
N LEU A 155 21.80 -7.34 3.45
CA LEU A 155 22.66 -6.28 3.98
C LEU A 155 23.32 -5.45 2.88
N GLN A 156 23.21 -5.83 1.62
CA GLN A 156 23.85 -5.16 0.47
C GLN A 156 23.07 -3.93 -0.02
N GLY A 157 22.16 -3.40 0.76
CA GLY A 157 21.31 -2.27 0.41
C GLY A 157 20.09 -2.66 -0.40
N SER A 158 19.19 -1.70 -0.62
CA SER A 158 17.98 -1.94 -1.40
C SER A 158 18.34 -2.14 -2.87
N GLN A 159 18.45 -3.37 -3.32
CA GLN A 159 18.31 -3.62 -4.75
C GLN A 159 16.94 -3.06 -5.18
N ARG A 160 16.93 -2.29 -6.28
CA ARG A 160 15.70 -1.75 -6.87
C ARG A 160 14.77 -2.94 -7.08
N ARG A 161 13.78 -3.10 -6.19
CA ARG A 161 12.77 -4.16 -6.30
C ARG A 161 12.23 -4.09 -7.73
N GLU A 162 12.55 -5.08 -8.57
CA GLU A 162 11.61 -5.42 -9.63
C GLU A 162 10.30 -5.63 -8.88
N ARG A 163 9.27 -4.90 -9.27
CA ARG A 163 7.93 -5.07 -8.71
C ARG A 163 7.55 -6.54 -8.89
N GLN A 164 7.96 -7.37 -7.93
CA GLN A 164 7.22 -8.60 -7.69
C GLN A 164 5.82 -8.10 -7.40
N THR A 165 4.91 -8.46 -8.25
CA THR A 165 3.48 -8.16 -8.11
C THR A 165 3.12 -8.48 -6.68
N ALA A 166 2.99 -7.44 -5.85
CA ALA A 166 2.53 -7.57 -4.48
C ALA A 166 1.31 -8.47 -4.53
N ALA A 167 1.25 -9.48 -3.67
CA ALA A 167 0.15 -10.43 -3.70
C ALA A 167 -1.12 -9.61 -3.76
N ALA A 168 -1.84 -9.73 -4.89
CA ALA A 168 -2.88 -8.78 -5.19
C ALA A 168 -3.97 -8.96 -4.13
N ILE A 169 -3.94 -8.12 -3.11
CA ILE A 169 -4.92 -8.05 -2.05
C ILE A 169 -6.10 -7.20 -2.48
N LYS A 170 -7.25 -7.43 -1.89
CA LYS A 170 -8.45 -6.59 -1.97
C LYS A 170 -9.04 -6.40 -0.59
N VAL A 171 -9.64 -5.26 -0.38
CA VAL A 171 -10.34 -4.92 0.86
C VAL A 171 -11.84 -5.10 0.65
N CYS A 172 -12.50 -5.76 1.57
CA CYS A 172 -13.94 -5.92 1.52
C CYS A 172 -14.63 -4.57 1.76
N PRO A 173 -15.54 -4.12 0.88
CA PRO A 173 -16.22 -2.83 1.05
C PRO A 173 -17.24 -2.84 2.19
N GLN A 174 -17.60 -4.00 2.70
CA GLN A 174 -18.63 -4.13 3.75
C GLN A 174 -18.05 -4.25 5.15
N CYS A 175 -17.00 -5.06 5.36
CA CYS A 175 -16.40 -5.28 6.68
C CYS A 175 -14.93 -4.86 6.74
N PHE A 176 -14.35 -4.35 5.64
CA PHE A 176 -12.96 -3.91 5.50
C PHE A 176 -11.92 -5.02 5.74
N CYS A 177 -12.31 -6.28 5.86
CA CYS A 177 -11.38 -7.39 5.89
C CYS A 177 -10.51 -7.41 4.62
N THR A 178 -9.21 -7.55 4.80
CA THR A 178 -8.26 -7.69 3.70
C THR A 178 -8.13 -9.16 3.31
N THR A 179 -8.30 -9.46 2.04
CA THR A 179 -8.22 -10.82 1.51
C THR A 179 -7.48 -10.85 0.17
N THR A 180 -7.10 -12.03 -0.30
CA THR A 180 -6.46 -12.16 -1.61
C THR A 180 -7.46 -11.87 -2.74
N ARG A 181 -7.00 -11.34 -3.88
CA ARG A 181 -7.87 -11.07 -5.04
C ARG A 181 -8.58 -12.30 -5.60
N ARG A 182 -8.07 -13.50 -5.33
CA ARG A 182 -8.61 -14.77 -5.84
C ARG A 182 -9.91 -15.19 -5.15
N VAL A 183 -10.17 -14.70 -3.95
CA VAL A 183 -11.36 -15.09 -3.16
C VAL A 183 -12.59 -14.41 -3.73
N SER A 184 -13.62 -15.17 -4.04
CA SER A 184 -14.91 -14.67 -4.58
C SER A 184 -15.86 -14.17 -3.52
N GLU A 185 -15.67 -14.62 -2.27
CA GLU A 185 -16.51 -14.31 -1.10
C GLU A 185 -15.62 -13.86 0.07
N CYS A 186 -16.06 -12.86 0.82
CA CYS A 186 -15.33 -12.39 1.99
C CYS A 186 -15.39 -13.45 3.11
N PRO A 187 -14.24 -13.90 3.66
CA PRO A 187 -14.25 -14.93 4.70
C PRO A 187 -14.88 -14.45 6.02
N GLU A 188 -14.92 -13.13 6.26
CA GLU A 188 -15.44 -12.57 7.51
C GLU A 188 -16.94 -12.28 7.47
N CYS A 189 -17.46 -11.74 6.36
CA CYS A 189 -18.85 -11.26 6.30
C CYS A 189 -19.69 -11.85 5.16
N GLY A 190 -19.15 -12.77 4.37
CA GLY A 190 -19.87 -13.38 3.26
C GLY A 190 -20.14 -12.44 2.07
N HIS A 191 -19.53 -11.23 2.05
CA HIS A 191 -19.74 -10.32 0.92
C HIS A 191 -19.19 -10.91 -0.38
N LEU A 192 -20.05 -11.03 -1.39
CA LEU A 192 -19.66 -11.51 -2.71
C LEU A 192 -18.95 -10.40 -3.51
N PHE A 193 -17.70 -10.61 -3.84
CA PHE A 193 -16.95 -9.71 -4.69
C PHE A 193 -17.38 -9.88 -6.15
N ARG A 194 -18.25 -9.02 -6.63
CA ARG A 194 -18.62 -9.00 -8.05
C ARG A 194 -17.44 -8.50 -8.86
N PRO A 195 -17.02 -9.20 -9.93
CA PRO A 195 -15.98 -8.67 -10.81
C PRO A 195 -16.51 -7.36 -11.41
N GLN A 196 -15.86 -6.24 -11.09
CA GLN A 196 -16.11 -5.00 -11.78
C GLN A 196 -15.58 -5.16 -13.21
N ARG A 197 -16.46 -5.51 -14.13
CA ARG A 197 -16.19 -5.33 -15.55
C ARG A 197 -16.10 -3.83 -15.75
N GLN A 198 -14.91 -3.30 -15.93
CA GLN A 198 -14.75 -1.94 -16.44
C GLN A 198 -15.52 -1.90 -17.76
N LYS A 199 -16.61 -1.16 -17.79
CA LYS A 199 -17.30 -0.88 -19.04
C LYS A 199 -16.28 -0.16 -19.92
N PRO A 200 -15.98 -0.64 -21.12
CA PRO A 200 -15.11 0.08 -22.03
C PRO A 200 -15.67 1.50 -22.21
N ALA A 201 -14.79 2.50 -22.09
CA ALA A 201 -15.19 3.87 -22.34
C ALA A 201 -15.64 3.97 -23.81
N VAL A 202 -16.89 4.31 -24.02
CA VAL A 202 -17.43 4.54 -25.38
C VAL A 202 -17.09 5.97 -25.74
N VAL A 203 -16.15 6.12 -26.66
CA VAL A 203 -15.83 7.42 -27.27
C VAL A 203 -16.60 7.52 -28.57
N ALA A 204 -17.36 8.61 -28.76
CA ALA A 204 -18.02 8.89 -30.03
C ALA A 204 -16.95 9.10 -31.10
N GLY A 205 -16.96 8.29 -32.11
CA GLY A 205 -16.02 8.36 -33.25
C GLY A 205 -16.63 7.79 -34.50
N SER A 206 -16.21 8.28 -35.65
CA SER A 206 -16.58 7.71 -36.96
C SER A 206 -15.59 6.60 -37.32
N LEU A 207 -16.10 5.47 -37.76
CA LEU A 207 -15.29 4.41 -38.36
C LEU A 207 -14.87 4.86 -39.75
N GLN A 208 -13.55 4.86 -40.00
CA GLN A 208 -13.00 5.05 -41.34
C GLN A 208 -12.45 3.73 -41.85
N GLU A 209 -12.80 3.36 -43.07
CA GLU A 209 -12.21 2.20 -43.71
C GLU A 209 -10.74 2.49 -44.03
N ILE A 210 -9.88 1.70 -43.46
CA ILE A 210 -8.41 1.80 -43.66
C ILE A 210 -7.99 0.71 -44.64
N SER A 211 -7.55 1.09 -45.80
CA SER A 211 -7.02 0.15 -46.79
C SER A 211 -5.73 -0.49 -46.32
N GLN A 212 -5.41 -1.70 -46.82
CA GLN A 212 -4.15 -2.39 -46.47
C GLN A 212 -2.90 -1.55 -46.82
N GLU A 213 -2.98 -0.71 -47.82
CA GLU A 213 -1.90 0.19 -48.24
C GLU A 213 -1.68 1.29 -47.18
N GLN A 214 -2.75 1.91 -46.73
CA GLN A 214 -2.68 2.92 -45.65
C GLN A 214 -2.12 2.31 -44.36
N LEU A 215 -2.46 1.06 -44.02
CA LEU A 215 -1.89 0.35 -42.89
C LEU A 215 -0.37 0.10 -43.04
N LYS A 216 0.09 -0.23 -44.23
CA LYS A 216 1.52 -0.40 -44.54
C LYS A 216 2.28 0.92 -44.39
N VAL A 217 1.72 2.02 -44.93
CA VAL A 217 2.30 3.37 -44.81
C VAL A 217 2.38 3.78 -43.32
N ARG A 218 1.30 3.65 -42.59
CA ARG A 218 1.25 3.96 -41.14
C ARG A 218 2.26 3.16 -40.38
N ARG A 219 2.37 1.83 -40.61
CA ARG A 219 3.35 0.97 -39.97
C ARG A 219 4.81 1.36 -40.25
N LYS A 220 5.09 1.82 -41.50
CA LYS A 220 6.41 2.36 -41.86
C LYS A 220 6.71 3.65 -41.14
N HIS A 221 5.73 4.55 -41.03
CA HIS A 221 5.88 5.82 -40.33
C HIS A 221 6.15 5.61 -38.84
N GLU A 222 5.32 4.83 -38.14
CA GLU A 222 5.52 4.47 -36.73
C GLU A 222 6.90 3.80 -36.48
N GLN A 223 7.34 2.97 -37.40
CA GLN A 223 8.67 2.38 -37.34
C GLN A 223 9.77 3.41 -37.58
N GLY A 224 9.52 4.41 -38.44
CA GLY A 224 10.43 5.55 -38.70
C GLY A 224 10.66 6.40 -37.45
N GLU A 225 9.60 6.70 -36.72
CA GLU A 225 9.60 7.54 -35.51
C GLU A 225 10.26 6.84 -34.28
N ALA A 226 10.31 5.52 -34.27
CA ALA A 226 10.97 4.77 -33.20
C ALA A 226 12.49 4.75 -33.43
N HIS A 227 13.24 5.63 -32.75
CA HIS A 227 14.69 5.80 -32.97
C HIS A 227 15.56 4.93 -32.05
N SER A 228 15.05 4.52 -30.88
CA SER A 228 15.81 3.70 -29.93
C SER A 228 15.46 2.23 -29.98
N MET A 229 16.38 1.38 -29.45
CA MET A 229 16.11 -0.06 -29.28
C MET A 229 14.86 -0.31 -28.45
N GLU A 230 14.70 0.44 -27.38
CA GLU A 230 13.58 0.29 -26.45
C GLU A 230 12.24 0.66 -27.10
N GLN A 231 12.21 1.75 -27.87
CA GLN A 231 11.02 2.18 -28.64
C GLN A 231 10.61 1.14 -29.67
N LEU A 232 11.58 0.55 -30.39
CA LEU A 232 11.31 -0.50 -31.36
C LEU A 232 10.83 -1.78 -30.69
N ILE A 233 11.38 -2.17 -29.55
CA ILE A 233 10.89 -3.33 -28.78
C ILE A 233 9.45 -3.11 -28.33
N ALA A 234 9.13 -1.94 -27.78
CA ALA A 234 7.78 -1.57 -27.35
C ALA A 234 6.79 -1.58 -28.55
N LEU A 235 7.22 -1.09 -29.70
CA LEU A 235 6.44 -1.13 -30.94
C LEU A 235 6.19 -2.58 -31.41
N GLY A 236 7.21 -3.43 -31.37
CA GLY A 236 7.09 -4.84 -31.70
C GLY A 236 6.15 -5.60 -30.77
N GLN A 237 6.18 -5.29 -29.46
CA GLN A 237 5.25 -5.85 -28.48
C GLN A 237 3.81 -5.42 -28.76
N ARG A 238 3.56 -4.14 -29.02
CA ARG A 238 2.22 -3.63 -29.42
C ARG A 238 1.69 -4.30 -30.68
N ARG A 239 2.58 -4.67 -31.61
CA ARG A 239 2.22 -5.37 -32.85
C ARG A 239 2.06 -6.88 -32.68
N GLY A 240 2.21 -7.43 -31.48
CA GLY A 240 2.07 -8.87 -31.20
C GLY A 240 3.16 -9.76 -31.83
N MET A 241 4.36 -9.22 -32.04
CA MET A 241 5.46 -9.99 -32.64
C MET A 241 6.00 -11.04 -31.68
N LYS A 242 6.26 -12.25 -32.15
CA LYS A 242 6.82 -13.35 -31.34
C LYS A 242 8.21 -13.02 -30.79
N ASN A 243 9.03 -12.26 -31.51
CA ASN A 243 10.37 -11.86 -31.09
C ASN A 243 10.61 -10.36 -31.33
N PRO A 244 10.08 -9.47 -30.47
CA PRO A 244 10.24 -8.03 -30.64
C PRO A 244 11.68 -7.54 -30.60
N ARG A 245 12.52 -8.17 -29.76
CA ARG A 245 13.96 -7.84 -29.65
C ARG A 245 14.75 -8.19 -30.90
N GLY A 246 14.50 -9.36 -31.47
CA GLY A 246 15.14 -9.78 -32.73
C GLY A 246 14.76 -8.87 -33.88
N TRP A 247 13.46 -8.54 -33.99
CA TRP A 247 12.97 -7.58 -35.00
C TRP A 247 13.58 -6.18 -34.83
N ALA A 248 13.65 -5.65 -33.61
CA ALA A 248 14.24 -4.34 -33.32
C ALA A 248 15.72 -4.27 -33.74
N ARG A 249 16.50 -5.31 -33.47
CA ARG A 249 17.90 -5.41 -33.92
C ARG A 249 18.00 -5.36 -35.44
N HIS A 250 17.16 -6.10 -36.16
CA HIS A 250 17.12 -6.11 -37.62
C HIS A 250 16.81 -4.72 -38.19
N VAL A 251 15.83 -4.00 -37.60
CA VAL A 251 15.46 -2.66 -38.04
C VAL A 251 16.65 -1.69 -37.87
N LEU A 252 17.33 -1.74 -36.72
CA LEU A 252 18.48 -0.87 -36.47
C LEU A 252 19.66 -1.20 -37.38
N ALA A 253 19.98 -2.47 -37.59
CA ALA A 253 21.02 -2.90 -38.51
C ALA A 253 20.75 -2.44 -39.95
N ALA A 254 19.51 -2.57 -40.42
CA ALA A 254 19.12 -2.10 -41.75
C ALA A 254 19.21 -0.58 -41.92
N ARG A 255 19.06 0.22 -40.84
CA ARG A 255 19.26 1.68 -40.87
C ARG A 255 20.75 2.04 -40.96
N GLN A 256 21.61 1.31 -40.25
CA GLN A 256 23.06 1.55 -40.28
C GLN A 256 23.64 1.26 -41.66
N THR A 257 23.20 0.18 -42.30
CA THR A 257 23.65 -0.13 -43.68
C THR A 257 23.19 0.90 -44.69
N ARG A 258 21.95 1.44 -44.60
CA ARG A 258 21.46 2.52 -45.49
C ARG A 258 22.18 3.84 -45.28
N GLY A 259 22.55 4.19 -44.02
CA GLY A 259 23.32 5.42 -43.74
C GLY A 259 24.76 5.37 -44.24
N HIS A 260 25.29 4.19 -44.56
CA HIS A 260 26.63 4.04 -45.10
C HIS A 260 26.66 4.33 -46.62
N TRP A 261 25.60 4.01 -47.35
CA TRP A 261 25.50 4.25 -48.77
C TRP A 261 25.19 5.71 -49.16
N SER A 262 24.61 6.50 -48.26
CA SER A 262 24.33 7.92 -48.51
C SER A 262 25.52 8.84 -48.20
N ARG A 263 26.68 8.31 -47.77
CA ARG A 263 27.90 9.05 -47.53
C ARG A 263 29.01 8.78 -48.56
N VAL A 264 28.70 7.93 -49.55
CA VAL A 264 29.66 7.52 -50.59
C VAL A 264 29.18 7.90 -51.98
N ALA A 265 28.06 8.68 -52.09
CA ALA A 265 27.56 9.24 -53.32
C ALA A 265 27.68 10.77 -53.34
#